data_ba0e550e4ce93d09c520a1f77c3bb359
#
_entry.id   ba0e550e4ce93d09c520a1f77c3bb359
#
_cell.length_a   1.000
_cell.length_b   1.000
_cell.length_c   1.000
_cell.angle_alpha   90.00
_cell.angle_beta   90.00
_cell.angle_gamma   90.00
#
_symmetry.space_group_name_H-M   'P 1'
#
loop_
_entity.id
_entity.type
_entity.pdbx_description
1 polymer ?
#
loop_
_entity_poly.entity_id
_entity_poly.type
_entity_poly.pdbx_seq_one_letter_code
_entity_poly.pdbx_strand_id
1 'polypeptide(L)'
;MKNLFKNLMLVAVAAMGIACQEKFEENIAPINPNEVVMTITADMDETRTWIDEANDKVQWSEGDQLKVIENSKTYRTTTATTIAADGTAKFKVTFPANTSASEFTYNAIFPASAVTEDDADAVSAAKIKVTVKDQQNATAASFDPAADILVAKQVVADAQPTELNMQFKRLVAMGKMSLKGLPADAKISQVVFTAGASDILAGRNYVNATTGKVSEYGYFGKTNAITVNYAEVISSRDIYFISNPFEMAAGETFKVKAVCGDKSYTREVTIPEGRSLVFTEGDLATFSVDMAN
;
A
#
# COMPACT_ATOMS: atom_id res chain seq x y z
N MET A 1 -38.51 63.94 -35.41
CA MET A 1 -37.76 63.51 -34.24
C MET A 1 -38.09 62.04 -33.88
N LYS A 2 -37.88 61.09 -34.73
CA LYS A 2 -38.21 59.63 -34.46
C LYS A 2 -37.17 58.63 -34.93
N ASN A 3 -35.98 59.04 -35.37
CA ASN A 3 -34.97 58.16 -35.92
C ASN A 3 -33.60 58.23 -35.23
N LEU A 4 -33.48 58.88 -34.04
CA LEU A 4 -32.19 59.04 -33.37
C LEU A 4 -31.98 58.01 -32.22
N PHE A 5 -33.03 57.27 -31.86
CA PHE A 5 -32.95 56.32 -30.75
C PHE A 5 -32.73 54.85 -31.16
N LYS A 6 -32.76 54.55 -32.48
CA LYS A 6 -32.58 53.15 -32.95
C LYS A 6 -31.10 52.74 -33.16
N ASN A 7 -30.20 53.69 -33.26
CA ASN A 7 -28.75 53.38 -33.51
C ASN A 7 -27.89 53.38 -32.27
N LEU A 8 -28.43 53.68 -31.07
CA LEU A 8 -27.66 53.70 -29.83
C LEU A 8 -27.74 52.41 -29.04
N MET A 9 -28.62 51.46 -29.46
CA MET A 9 -28.84 50.21 -28.73
C MET A 9 -28.13 49.00 -29.38
N LEU A 10 -27.41 49.23 -30.49
CA LEU A 10 -26.72 48.14 -31.21
C LEU A 10 -25.21 48.11 -30.96
N VAL A 11 -24.66 49.09 -30.27
CA VAL A 11 -23.22 49.17 -29.97
C VAL A 11 -22.87 48.66 -28.55
N ALA A 12 -23.88 48.51 -27.68
CA ALA A 12 -23.64 48.06 -26.29
C ALA A 12 -23.63 46.53 -26.08
N VAL A 13 -23.97 45.71 -27.15
CA VAL A 13 -24.01 44.25 -27.03
C VAL A 13 -22.76 43.60 -27.64
N ALA A 14 -21.94 44.34 -28.39
CA ALA A 14 -20.72 43.78 -28.99
C ALA A 14 -19.45 43.90 -28.12
N ALA A 15 -19.55 44.50 -26.92
CA ALA A 15 -18.40 44.69 -26.02
C ALA A 15 -18.37 43.79 -24.80
N MET A 16 -19.31 42.83 -24.67
CA MET A 16 -19.33 41.86 -23.55
C MET A 16 -19.01 40.41 -23.98
N GLY A 17 -18.47 40.20 -25.16
CA GLY A 17 -18.17 38.88 -25.71
C GLY A 17 -16.68 38.54 -25.85
N ILE A 18 -15.77 39.34 -25.27
CA ILE A 18 -14.32 39.05 -25.32
C ILE A 18 -13.72 39.21 -23.93
N ALA A 19 -14.20 38.40 -23.00
CA ALA A 19 -13.50 38.22 -21.74
C ALA A 19 -13.62 36.72 -21.37
N CYS A 20 -12.47 36.09 -21.23
CA CYS A 20 -12.25 34.68 -20.79
C CYS A 20 -12.38 33.62 -21.88
N GLN A 21 -11.56 33.67 -22.91
CA GLN A 21 -10.79 32.52 -23.34
C GLN A 21 -9.37 32.72 -22.83
N GLU A 22 -9.15 32.48 -21.54
CA GLU A 22 -7.85 32.02 -21.11
C GLU A 22 -7.70 30.64 -21.78
N LYS A 23 -6.94 30.60 -22.85
CA LYS A 23 -6.31 29.37 -23.29
C LYS A 23 -5.45 28.93 -22.12
N PHE A 24 -5.93 27.94 -21.38
CA PHE A 24 -5.01 27.03 -20.70
C PHE A 24 -4.17 26.41 -21.81
N GLU A 25 -3.08 27.03 -22.15
CA GLU A 25 -1.98 26.32 -22.77
C GLU A 25 -1.50 25.36 -21.69
N GLU A 26 -2.05 24.13 -21.71
CA GLU A 26 -1.37 23.01 -21.09
C GLU A 26 0.04 23.06 -21.63
N ASN A 27 0.99 23.32 -20.75
CA ASN A 27 2.39 23.32 -21.03
C ASN A 27 2.76 21.85 -21.27
N ILE A 28 2.38 21.33 -22.44
CA ILE A 28 2.70 19.99 -22.89
C ILE A 28 4.21 20.03 -23.11
N ALA A 29 4.95 19.54 -22.11
CA ALA A 29 6.38 19.33 -22.28
C ALA A 29 6.62 18.60 -23.60
N PRO A 30 7.61 18.98 -24.42
CA PRO A 30 7.86 18.34 -25.70
C PRO A 30 7.99 16.84 -25.51
N ILE A 31 7.15 16.08 -26.21
CA ILE A 31 7.15 14.62 -26.18
C ILE A 31 8.53 14.16 -26.66
N ASN A 32 9.31 13.58 -25.76
CA ASN A 32 10.58 12.95 -26.13
C ASN A 32 10.25 11.70 -26.96
N PRO A 33 10.65 11.63 -28.23
CA PRO A 33 10.32 10.48 -29.11
C PRO A 33 10.96 9.17 -28.63
N ASN A 34 11.90 9.24 -27.69
CA ASN A 34 12.57 8.09 -27.11
C ASN A 34 11.92 7.63 -25.78
N GLU A 35 10.77 8.18 -25.45
CA GLU A 35 10.07 7.86 -24.20
C GLU A 35 8.57 7.68 -24.43
N VAL A 36 7.99 6.73 -23.69
CA VAL A 36 6.54 6.52 -23.60
C VAL A 36 6.08 6.90 -22.21
N VAL A 37 5.16 7.87 -22.16
CA VAL A 37 4.47 8.24 -20.91
C VAL A 37 3.21 7.43 -20.81
N MET A 38 3.08 6.68 -19.71
CA MET A 38 1.95 5.80 -19.43
C MET A 38 1.18 6.33 -18.22
N THR A 39 -0.14 6.34 -18.32
CA THR A 39 -1.04 6.56 -17.18
C THR A 39 -1.54 5.22 -16.67
N ILE A 40 -1.25 4.89 -15.43
CA ILE A 40 -1.75 3.70 -14.75
C ILE A 40 -2.96 4.12 -13.92
N THR A 41 -4.09 3.46 -14.13
CA THR A 41 -5.23 3.51 -13.23
C THR A 41 -5.12 2.31 -12.29
N ALA A 42 -4.91 2.58 -11.01
CA ALA A 42 -4.82 1.59 -9.96
C ALA A 42 -6.17 1.44 -9.29
N ASP A 43 -6.73 0.25 -9.37
CA ASP A 43 -7.94 -0.18 -8.70
C ASP A 43 -7.61 -1.27 -7.70
N MET A 44 -8.38 -1.37 -6.63
CA MET A 44 -8.18 -2.36 -5.57
C MET A 44 -9.41 -3.25 -5.42
N ASP A 45 -9.21 -4.56 -5.59
CA ASP A 45 -10.20 -5.55 -5.21
C ASP A 45 -10.28 -5.60 -3.67
N GLU A 46 -11.22 -4.85 -3.08
CA GLU A 46 -11.66 -4.91 -1.67
C GLU A 46 -10.62 -4.59 -0.58
N THR A 47 -9.38 -4.27 -0.91
CA THR A 47 -8.30 -4.08 0.07
C THR A 47 -7.66 -2.70 -0.06
N ARG A 48 -7.43 -1.99 1.07
CA ARG A 48 -7.03 -0.58 1.11
C ARG A 48 -5.89 -0.36 2.11
N THR A 49 -5.12 0.72 1.95
CA THR A 49 -3.91 0.98 2.74
C THR A 49 -4.13 1.67 4.08
N TRP A 50 -5.35 2.14 4.36
CA TRP A 50 -5.75 2.76 5.63
C TRP A 50 -7.10 2.22 6.11
N ILE A 51 -7.21 1.94 7.42
CA ILE A 51 -8.48 1.48 8.00
C ILE A 51 -9.34 2.71 8.27
N ASP A 52 -10.34 2.93 7.42
CA ASP A 52 -11.46 3.80 7.74
C ASP A 52 -12.48 2.97 8.54
N GLU A 53 -12.45 3.11 9.87
CA GLU A 53 -13.36 2.36 10.77
C GLU A 53 -14.85 2.60 10.47
N ALA A 54 -15.19 3.70 9.78
CA ALA A 54 -16.57 4.00 9.40
C ALA A 54 -17.04 3.21 8.17
N ASN A 55 -16.11 2.77 7.30
CA ASN A 55 -16.43 2.15 6.01
C ASN A 55 -15.72 0.82 5.73
N ASP A 56 -14.89 0.32 6.65
CA ASP A 56 -14.01 -0.86 6.47
C ASP A 56 -13.16 -0.82 5.18
N LYS A 57 -12.80 0.39 4.76
CA LYS A 57 -12.19 0.63 3.45
C LYS A 57 -10.84 1.34 3.59
N VAL A 58 -9.82 0.83 2.95
CA VAL A 58 -8.49 1.44 2.81
C VAL A 58 -8.42 2.15 1.46
N GLN A 59 -7.91 3.37 1.38
CA GLN A 59 -7.89 4.18 0.15
C GLN A 59 -6.47 4.60 -0.22
N TRP A 60 -6.23 4.84 -1.50
CA TRP A 60 -5.04 5.54 -1.96
C TRP A 60 -4.96 6.92 -1.30
N SER A 61 -3.75 7.35 -0.99
CA SER A 61 -3.47 8.64 -0.39
C SER A 61 -2.55 9.48 -1.28
N GLU A 62 -2.63 10.79 -1.14
CA GLU A 62 -1.67 11.68 -1.80
C GLU A 62 -0.24 11.34 -1.33
N GLY A 63 0.68 11.24 -2.28
CA GLY A 63 2.06 10.86 -1.99
C GLY A 63 2.34 9.35 -2.08
N ASP A 64 1.33 8.50 -2.21
CA ASP A 64 1.52 7.07 -2.43
C ASP A 64 2.38 6.80 -3.66
N GLN A 65 3.31 5.85 -3.53
CA GLN A 65 4.27 5.53 -4.59
C GLN A 65 4.19 4.07 -4.99
N LEU A 66 4.10 3.85 -6.31
CA LEU A 66 4.24 2.53 -6.92
C LEU A 66 5.64 2.30 -7.44
N LYS A 67 6.12 1.06 -7.34
CA LYS A 67 7.18 0.52 -8.18
C LYS A 67 6.54 -0.19 -9.36
N VAL A 68 6.74 0.33 -10.56
CA VAL A 68 6.26 -0.27 -11.81
C VAL A 68 7.43 -0.95 -12.50
N ILE A 69 7.20 -2.16 -12.99
CA ILE A 69 8.23 -3.02 -13.56
C ILE A 69 7.79 -3.41 -14.97
N GLU A 70 8.57 -2.99 -15.98
CA GLU A 70 8.37 -3.37 -17.38
C GLU A 70 9.32 -4.52 -17.75
N ASN A 71 8.77 -5.56 -18.38
CA ASN A 71 9.51 -6.71 -18.92
C ASN A 71 10.45 -7.35 -17.89
N SER A 72 10.08 -7.33 -16.61
CA SER A 72 10.88 -7.84 -15.49
C SER A 72 12.31 -7.25 -15.40
N LYS A 73 12.57 -6.11 -16.01
CA LYS A 73 13.92 -5.51 -16.12
C LYS A 73 13.96 -4.04 -15.80
N THR A 74 12.96 -3.26 -16.25
CA THR A 74 12.98 -1.81 -16.11
C THR A 74 12.08 -1.41 -14.96
N TYR A 75 12.68 -0.91 -13.88
CA TYR A 75 11.99 -0.43 -12.69
C TYR A 75 11.80 1.07 -12.75
N ARG A 76 10.60 1.54 -12.42
CA ARG A 76 10.29 2.97 -12.26
C ARG A 76 9.46 3.18 -11.01
N THR A 77 9.78 4.24 -10.27
CA THR A 77 8.95 4.72 -9.16
C THR A 77 8.06 5.85 -9.67
N THR A 78 6.79 5.82 -9.32
CA THR A 78 5.83 6.85 -9.65
C THR A 78 4.96 7.18 -8.45
N THR A 79 4.52 8.44 -8.36
CA THR A 79 3.66 8.94 -7.28
C THR A 79 2.25 9.15 -7.80
N ALA A 80 1.25 8.94 -6.97
CA ALA A 80 -0.14 9.20 -7.29
C ALA A 80 -0.33 10.65 -7.74
N THR A 81 -0.90 10.83 -8.93
CA THR A 81 -1.17 12.16 -9.50
C THR A 81 -2.60 12.63 -9.27
N THR A 82 -3.52 11.69 -9.08
CA THR A 82 -4.93 11.95 -8.83
C THR A 82 -5.52 10.80 -8.05
N ILE A 83 -6.35 11.10 -7.07
CA ILE A 83 -7.15 10.13 -6.34
C ILE A 83 -8.62 10.47 -6.60
N ALA A 84 -9.37 9.51 -7.13
CA ALA A 84 -10.77 9.68 -7.45
C ALA A 84 -11.67 9.35 -6.24
N ALA A 85 -12.88 9.89 -6.26
CA ALA A 85 -13.86 9.67 -5.18
C ALA A 85 -14.34 8.21 -5.07
N ASP A 86 -14.18 7.42 -6.14
CA ASP A 86 -14.48 5.98 -6.16
C ASP A 86 -13.38 5.11 -5.53
N GLY A 87 -12.28 5.73 -5.10
CA GLY A 87 -11.13 5.06 -4.49
C GLY A 87 -10.07 4.60 -5.47
N THR A 88 -10.19 4.89 -6.77
CA THR A 88 -9.12 4.64 -7.74
C THR A 88 -8.05 5.72 -7.69
N ALA A 89 -6.81 5.38 -8.05
CA ALA A 89 -5.74 6.36 -8.19
C ALA A 89 -5.09 6.30 -9.57
N LYS A 90 -4.61 7.46 -10.04
CA LYS A 90 -3.83 7.54 -11.27
C LYS A 90 -2.37 7.84 -10.99
N PHE A 91 -1.51 7.15 -11.71
CA PHE A 91 -0.06 7.29 -11.64
C PHE A 91 0.49 7.53 -13.03
N LYS A 92 1.42 8.48 -13.18
CA LYS A 92 2.12 8.68 -14.46
C LYS A 92 3.52 8.13 -14.36
N VAL A 93 3.90 7.24 -15.27
CA VAL A 93 5.23 6.64 -15.34
C VAL A 93 5.79 6.78 -16.75
N THR A 94 7.11 6.97 -16.86
CA THR A 94 7.81 7.11 -18.14
C THR A 94 8.77 5.95 -18.31
N PHE A 95 8.68 5.25 -19.45
CA PHE A 95 9.60 4.21 -19.87
C PHE A 95 10.34 4.61 -21.16
N PRO A 96 11.55 4.11 -21.40
CA PRO A 96 12.19 4.25 -22.70
C PRO A 96 11.32 3.62 -23.79
N ALA A 97 11.17 4.30 -24.93
CA ALA A 97 10.47 3.74 -26.07
C ALA A 97 11.20 2.48 -26.58
N ASN A 98 10.48 1.41 -26.75
CA ASN A 98 11.01 0.15 -27.27
C ASN A 98 10.17 -0.33 -28.47
N THR A 99 10.66 -0.08 -29.67
CA THR A 99 10.01 -0.47 -30.93
C THR A 99 10.39 -1.88 -31.41
N SER A 100 11.29 -2.56 -30.67
CA SER A 100 11.82 -3.88 -31.07
C SER A 100 11.10 -5.03 -30.39
N ALA A 101 10.41 -4.79 -29.27
CA ALA A 101 9.66 -5.81 -28.57
C ALA A 101 8.25 -5.96 -29.18
N SER A 102 7.79 -7.19 -29.29
CA SER A 102 6.44 -7.55 -29.76
C SER A 102 5.48 -7.86 -28.60
N GLU A 103 5.96 -7.85 -27.38
CA GLU A 103 5.18 -8.09 -26.17
C GLU A 103 5.81 -7.32 -25.01
N PHE A 104 4.96 -6.75 -24.18
CA PHE A 104 5.34 -6.02 -22.97
C PHE A 104 4.59 -6.58 -21.77
N THR A 105 5.30 -6.79 -20.67
CA THR A 105 4.71 -7.22 -19.41
C THR A 105 4.89 -6.13 -18.37
N TYR A 106 3.84 -5.87 -17.59
CA TYR A 106 3.84 -4.86 -16.55
C TYR A 106 3.39 -5.46 -15.23
N ASN A 107 4.16 -5.20 -14.18
CA ASN A 107 3.80 -5.44 -12.79
C ASN A 107 3.88 -4.13 -12.02
N ALA A 108 3.12 -4.01 -10.94
CA ALA A 108 3.26 -2.90 -10.02
C ALA A 108 3.15 -3.38 -8.58
N ILE A 109 3.93 -2.77 -7.70
CA ILE A 109 4.00 -3.05 -6.26
C ILE A 109 3.82 -1.74 -5.49
N PHE A 110 3.00 -1.77 -4.45
CA PHE A 110 2.87 -0.74 -3.44
C PHE A 110 3.29 -1.29 -2.08
N PRO A 111 3.94 -0.52 -1.23
CA PRO A 111 4.61 0.73 -1.55
C PRO A 111 5.88 0.48 -2.37
N ALA A 112 6.31 1.47 -3.14
CA ALA A 112 7.53 1.35 -3.94
C ALA A 112 8.75 0.93 -3.11
N SER A 113 8.81 1.34 -1.86
CA SER A 113 9.88 1.03 -0.91
C SER A 113 9.92 -0.44 -0.45
N ALA A 114 8.86 -1.22 -0.69
CA ALA A 114 8.86 -2.64 -0.36
C ALA A 114 9.68 -3.48 -1.35
N VAL A 115 9.91 -2.96 -2.58
CA VAL A 115 10.69 -3.68 -3.59
C VAL A 115 12.18 -3.52 -3.33
N THR A 116 12.88 -4.65 -3.27
CA THR A 116 14.34 -4.69 -3.15
C THR A 116 14.96 -4.81 -4.53
N GLU A 117 15.74 -3.80 -4.94
CA GLU A 117 16.37 -3.71 -6.27
C GLU A 117 17.85 -4.20 -6.29
N ASP A 118 18.38 -4.61 -5.13
CA ASP A 118 19.82 -4.72 -4.87
C ASP A 118 20.57 -5.83 -5.63
N ASP A 119 19.89 -6.59 -6.49
CA ASP A 119 20.51 -7.64 -7.28
C ASP A 119 20.18 -7.49 -8.76
N ALA A 120 21.20 -7.52 -9.62
CA ALA A 120 21.04 -7.68 -11.08
C ALA A 120 20.25 -8.97 -11.42
N ASP A 121 20.19 -9.94 -10.49
CA ASP A 121 19.37 -11.14 -10.52
C ASP A 121 18.02 -10.97 -9.81
N ALA A 122 17.69 -9.75 -9.38
CA ALA A 122 16.50 -9.47 -8.55
C ALA A 122 15.20 -9.85 -9.26
N VAL A 123 15.24 -10.00 -10.57
CA VAL A 123 14.14 -10.51 -11.36
C VAL A 123 14.67 -11.47 -12.40
N SER A 124 14.84 -12.72 -12.05
CA SER A 124 14.57 -13.75 -13.04
C SER A 124 13.12 -13.56 -13.46
N ALA A 125 12.78 -13.75 -14.73
CA ALA A 125 11.51 -13.39 -15.37
C ALA A 125 10.19 -13.78 -14.62
N ALA A 126 10.28 -14.35 -13.44
CA ALA A 126 9.17 -14.85 -12.65
C ALA A 126 9.13 -14.41 -11.18
N LYS A 127 10.13 -13.71 -10.64
CA LYS A 127 10.18 -13.44 -9.18
C LYS A 127 10.48 -11.98 -8.89
N ILE A 128 9.59 -11.31 -8.16
CA ILE A 128 9.81 -9.97 -7.61
C ILE A 128 10.14 -10.12 -6.13
N LYS A 129 11.17 -9.42 -5.66
CA LYS A 129 11.57 -9.43 -4.25
C LYS A 129 10.86 -8.30 -3.51
N VAL A 130 10.12 -8.66 -2.46
CA VAL A 130 9.46 -7.69 -1.58
C VAL A 130 9.84 -7.94 -0.12
N THR A 131 9.85 -6.89 0.68
CA THR A 131 10.21 -6.97 2.11
C THR A 131 9.01 -6.59 2.97
N VAL A 132 8.52 -7.54 3.77
CA VAL A 132 7.61 -7.26 4.89
C VAL A 132 8.46 -6.82 6.08
N LYS A 133 8.17 -5.62 6.62
CA LYS A 133 8.93 -5.02 7.72
C LYS A 133 8.56 -5.67 9.06
N ASP A 134 9.57 -5.99 9.85
CA ASP A 134 9.43 -6.40 11.24
C ASP A 134 9.35 -5.21 12.21
N GLN A 135 9.88 -4.04 11.82
CA GLN A 135 9.78 -2.77 12.53
C GLN A 135 8.75 -1.88 11.83
N GLN A 136 7.64 -1.60 12.48
CA GLN A 136 6.52 -0.87 11.92
C GLN A 136 6.22 0.39 12.75
N ASN A 137 5.88 1.48 12.08
CA ASN A 137 5.53 2.76 12.70
C ASN A 137 4.03 2.98 12.55
N ALA A 138 3.24 2.47 13.48
CA ALA A 138 1.79 2.56 13.47
C ALA A 138 1.27 3.85 14.11
N THR A 139 -0.02 4.11 13.94
CA THR A 139 -0.77 5.12 14.69
C THR A 139 -1.71 4.46 15.70
N ALA A 140 -2.37 5.26 16.53
CA ALA A 140 -3.37 4.76 17.46
C ALA A 140 -4.61 4.14 16.78
N ALA A 141 -4.82 4.46 15.49
CA ALA A 141 -6.01 4.06 14.74
C ALA A 141 -5.70 3.13 13.55
N SER A 142 -4.42 2.92 13.18
CA SER A 142 -4.07 2.14 12.00
C SER A 142 -2.65 1.57 12.07
N PHE A 143 -2.36 0.59 11.21
CA PHE A 143 -1.04 0.01 11.00
C PHE A 143 -0.09 0.97 10.24
N ASP A 144 1.19 0.60 10.13
CA ASP A 144 2.18 1.29 9.29
C ASP A 144 1.84 1.10 7.80
N PRO A 145 1.42 2.16 7.05
CA PRO A 145 1.10 2.02 5.64
C PRO A 145 2.31 1.58 4.79
N ALA A 146 3.54 1.82 5.26
CA ALA A 146 4.74 1.37 4.57
C ALA A 146 5.04 -0.13 4.77
N ALA A 147 4.28 -0.84 5.62
CA ALA A 147 4.33 -2.29 5.77
C ALA A 147 3.26 -3.00 4.94
N ASP A 148 2.22 -2.30 4.49
CA ASP A 148 1.11 -2.87 3.72
C ASP A 148 1.53 -3.05 2.26
N ILE A 149 1.70 -4.29 1.83
CA ILE A 149 2.18 -4.61 0.49
C ILE A 149 1.03 -5.05 -0.40
N LEU A 150 0.84 -4.27 -1.48
CA LEU A 150 -0.10 -4.60 -2.55
C LEU A 150 0.67 -4.96 -3.82
N VAL A 151 0.16 -5.90 -4.58
CA VAL A 151 0.71 -6.30 -5.88
C VAL A 151 -0.37 -6.29 -6.94
N ALA A 152 -0.03 -5.73 -8.10
CA ALA A 152 -0.86 -5.87 -9.29
C ALA A 152 -0.49 -7.15 -10.04
N LYS A 153 -1.52 -7.88 -10.48
CA LYS A 153 -1.33 -8.99 -11.41
C LYS A 153 -0.64 -8.47 -12.68
N GLN A 154 0.23 -9.30 -13.24
CA GLN A 154 0.89 -8.97 -14.50
C GLN A 154 -0.12 -8.65 -15.60
N VAL A 155 0.09 -7.53 -16.29
CA VAL A 155 -0.63 -7.15 -17.50
C VAL A 155 0.30 -7.36 -18.69
N VAL A 156 -0.23 -7.92 -19.77
CA VAL A 156 0.50 -8.17 -21.02
C VAL A 156 -0.11 -7.30 -22.11
N ALA A 157 0.74 -6.66 -22.91
CA ALA A 157 0.35 -5.82 -24.04
C ALA A 157 1.23 -6.08 -25.26
N ASP A 158 0.68 -6.02 -26.46
CA ASP A 158 1.39 -6.22 -27.73
C ASP A 158 2.27 -5.01 -28.15
N ALA A 159 2.04 -3.86 -27.51
CA ALA A 159 2.82 -2.64 -27.68
C ALA A 159 2.91 -1.88 -26.35
N GLN A 160 3.86 -0.95 -26.22
CA GLN A 160 3.90 -0.07 -25.06
C GLN A 160 2.63 0.80 -25.01
N PRO A 161 1.74 0.60 -24.01
CA PRO A 161 0.49 1.34 -23.92
C PRO A 161 0.71 2.74 -23.32
N THR A 162 -0.17 3.67 -23.64
CA THR A 162 -0.23 5.00 -22.98
C THR A 162 -1.16 4.99 -21.77
N GLU A 163 -2.02 3.98 -21.67
CA GLU A 163 -2.92 3.77 -20.55
C GLU A 163 -2.91 2.30 -20.13
N LEU A 164 -2.96 2.06 -18.81
CA LEU A 164 -2.92 0.72 -18.23
C LEU A 164 -3.82 0.66 -17.01
N ASN A 165 -4.72 -0.31 -16.96
CA ASN A 165 -5.54 -0.58 -15.77
C ASN A 165 -4.93 -1.74 -14.99
N MET A 166 -4.66 -1.52 -13.71
CA MET A 166 -4.06 -2.51 -12.83
C MET A 166 -4.92 -2.76 -11.60
N GLN A 167 -5.24 -4.02 -11.33
CA GLN A 167 -5.93 -4.46 -10.14
C GLN A 167 -4.93 -4.92 -9.08
N PHE A 168 -5.00 -4.33 -7.90
CA PHE A 168 -4.12 -4.63 -6.80
C PHE A 168 -4.78 -5.55 -5.78
N LYS A 169 -3.98 -6.46 -5.24
CA LYS A 169 -4.33 -7.32 -4.11
C LYS A 169 -3.30 -7.18 -3.01
N ARG A 170 -3.75 -7.29 -1.77
CA ARG A 170 -2.84 -7.30 -0.62
C ARG A 170 -2.11 -8.64 -0.56
N LEU A 171 -0.81 -8.61 -0.31
CA LEU A 171 0.03 -9.81 -0.11
C LEU A 171 0.20 -10.19 1.36
N VAL A 172 -0.14 -9.30 2.24
CA VAL A 172 0.09 -9.39 3.68
C VAL A 172 -1.22 -9.60 4.43
N ALA A 173 -1.13 -10.06 5.66
CA ALA A 173 -2.24 -10.15 6.59
C ALA A 173 -2.20 -8.97 7.57
N MET A 174 -3.37 -8.56 8.04
CA MET A 174 -3.52 -7.50 9.03
C MET A 174 -3.88 -8.10 10.39
N GLY A 175 -3.31 -7.55 11.45
CA GLY A 175 -3.66 -7.92 12.82
C GLY A 175 -4.20 -6.71 13.60
N LYS A 176 -5.29 -6.93 14.34
CA LYS A 176 -5.80 -6.03 15.38
C LYS A 176 -5.80 -6.77 16.71
N MET A 177 -4.90 -6.40 17.59
CA MET A 177 -4.75 -6.99 18.91
C MET A 177 -5.23 -6.03 19.99
N SER A 178 -6.25 -6.41 20.78
CA SER A 178 -6.76 -5.61 21.89
C SER A 178 -6.09 -6.02 23.20
N LEU A 179 -5.32 -5.12 23.81
CA LEU A 179 -4.63 -5.33 25.09
C LEU A 179 -5.56 -4.99 26.26
N LYS A 180 -5.90 -5.98 27.06
CA LYS A 180 -6.70 -5.84 28.29
C LYS A 180 -5.80 -5.87 29.52
N GLY A 181 -6.28 -5.42 30.67
CA GLY A 181 -5.59 -5.55 31.95
C GLY A 181 -4.36 -4.66 32.17
N LEU A 182 -4.01 -3.79 31.23
CA LEU A 182 -3.02 -2.75 31.46
C LEU A 182 -3.57 -1.66 32.39
N PRO A 183 -2.73 -0.99 33.23
CA PRO A 183 -3.14 0.16 34.03
C PRO A 183 -3.85 1.22 33.18
N ALA A 184 -4.87 1.87 33.72
CA ALA A 184 -5.69 2.83 32.98
C ALA A 184 -4.88 4.03 32.45
N ASP A 185 -3.84 4.44 33.17
CA ASP A 185 -2.93 5.54 32.82
C ASP A 185 -1.73 5.10 31.97
N ALA A 186 -1.60 3.80 31.67
CA ALA A 186 -0.48 3.32 30.85
C ALA A 186 -0.50 3.95 29.46
N LYS A 187 0.64 4.51 29.06
CA LYS A 187 0.90 5.09 27.75
C LYS A 187 1.86 4.17 27.00
N ILE A 188 1.41 3.59 25.90
CA ILE A 188 2.17 2.61 25.13
C ILE A 188 3.05 3.33 24.11
N SER A 189 4.36 3.03 24.12
CA SER A 189 5.34 3.52 23.13
C SER A 189 5.71 2.45 22.12
N GLN A 190 5.61 1.15 22.50
CA GLN A 190 5.99 0.04 21.64
C GLN A 190 5.22 -1.21 22.05
N VAL A 191 4.88 -2.04 21.05
CA VAL A 191 4.38 -3.40 21.29
C VAL A 191 5.17 -4.38 20.44
N VAL A 192 5.60 -5.50 21.03
CA VAL A 192 6.23 -6.61 20.31
C VAL A 192 5.30 -7.82 20.37
N PHE A 193 4.93 -8.32 19.21
CA PHE A 193 4.23 -9.58 19.03
C PHE A 193 5.23 -10.62 18.52
N THR A 194 5.38 -11.75 19.23
CA THR A 194 6.30 -12.82 18.85
C THR A 194 5.50 -14.12 18.77
N ALA A 195 5.45 -14.71 17.60
CA ALA A 195 4.81 -16.01 17.34
C ALA A 195 5.77 -17.19 17.61
N GLY A 196 5.36 -18.39 17.26
CA GLY A 196 6.19 -19.58 17.40
C GLY A 196 7.51 -19.49 16.62
N ALA A 197 8.51 -20.24 17.03
CA ALA A 197 9.88 -20.14 16.44
C ALA A 197 9.94 -20.52 14.95
N SER A 198 8.98 -21.30 14.46
CA SER A 198 8.86 -21.73 13.04
C SER A 198 8.12 -20.72 12.17
N ASP A 199 7.39 -19.76 12.78
CA ASP A 199 6.57 -18.81 12.05
C ASP A 199 7.44 -17.74 11.37
N ILE A 200 6.98 -17.28 10.21
CA ILE A 200 7.68 -16.24 9.42
C ILE A 200 6.75 -15.05 9.28
N LEU A 201 6.79 -14.14 10.26
CA LEU A 201 5.93 -12.98 10.29
C LEU A 201 6.41 -11.85 9.37
N ALA A 202 7.72 -11.74 9.19
CA ALA A 202 8.32 -10.72 8.34
C ALA A 202 9.62 -11.22 7.70
N GLY A 203 10.15 -10.42 6.77
CA GLY A 203 11.35 -10.71 6.00
C GLY A 203 11.14 -10.54 4.50
N ARG A 204 12.13 -10.93 3.72
CA ARG A 204 12.08 -10.85 2.26
C ARG A 204 11.33 -12.04 1.68
N ASN A 205 10.39 -11.75 0.79
CA ASN A 205 9.55 -12.74 0.12
C ASN A 205 9.80 -12.70 -1.40
N TYR A 206 9.63 -13.84 -2.06
CA TYR A 206 9.51 -13.87 -3.51
C TYR A 206 8.05 -13.86 -3.94
N VAL A 207 7.69 -12.91 -4.78
CA VAL A 207 6.37 -12.82 -5.44
C VAL A 207 6.53 -13.31 -6.88
N ASN A 208 5.67 -14.23 -7.29
CA ASN A 208 5.59 -14.66 -8.67
C ASN A 208 4.98 -13.53 -9.51
N ALA A 209 5.74 -12.98 -10.45
CA ALA A 209 5.34 -11.84 -11.27
C ALA A 209 4.05 -12.10 -12.07
N THR A 210 3.89 -13.31 -12.61
CA THR A 210 2.72 -13.66 -13.44
C THR A 210 1.44 -13.80 -12.62
N THR A 211 1.53 -14.42 -11.44
CA THR A 211 0.34 -14.70 -10.62
C THR A 211 0.05 -13.63 -9.56
N GLY A 212 1.03 -12.80 -9.23
CA GLY A 212 0.95 -11.83 -8.15
C GLY A 212 0.89 -12.48 -6.76
N LYS A 213 1.25 -13.75 -6.62
CA LYS A 213 1.22 -14.48 -5.34
C LYS A 213 2.62 -14.69 -4.79
N VAL A 214 2.74 -14.75 -3.47
CA VAL A 214 3.98 -15.13 -2.83
C VAL A 214 4.31 -16.58 -3.18
N SER A 215 5.51 -16.82 -3.69
CA SER A 215 6.03 -18.15 -4.00
C SER A 215 6.97 -18.70 -2.93
N GLU A 216 7.55 -17.82 -2.11
CA GLU A 216 8.43 -18.18 -1.01
C GLU A 216 8.44 -17.06 0.04
N TYR A 217 8.13 -17.39 1.29
CA TYR A 217 8.20 -16.48 2.44
C TYR A 217 9.55 -16.54 3.13
N GLY A 218 10.06 -15.38 3.52
CA GLY A 218 11.24 -15.28 4.38
C GLY A 218 12.50 -15.94 3.83
N TYR A 219 12.77 -15.85 2.54
CA TYR A 219 13.99 -16.41 1.97
C TYR A 219 15.26 -15.74 2.54
N PHE A 220 15.12 -14.50 3.06
CA PHE A 220 16.20 -13.77 3.74
C PHE A 220 15.63 -12.87 4.84
N GLY A 221 16.39 -12.74 5.96
CA GLY A 221 16.01 -11.87 7.06
C GLY A 221 14.67 -12.21 7.71
N LYS A 222 14.28 -13.50 7.69
CA LYS A 222 13.04 -13.97 8.32
C LYS A 222 13.04 -13.76 9.81
N THR A 223 11.89 -13.37 10.35
CA THR A 223 11.67 -13.25 11.78
C THR A 223 10.26 -13.70 12.16
N ASN A 224 10.12 -14.21 13.38
CA ASN A 224 8.86 -14.59 14.00
C ASN A 224 8.31 -13.47 14.91
N ALA A 225 8.82 -12.25 14.80
CA ALA A 225 8.39 -11.13 15.62
C ALA A 225 8.08 -9.90 14.78
N ILE A 226 7.05 -9.15 15.20
CA ILE A 226 6.72 -7.80 14.71
C ILE A 226 6.84 -6.84 15.88
N THR A 227 7.54 -5.73 15.65
CA THR A 227 7.64 -4.62 16.58
C THR A 227 6.86 -3.43 16.04
N VAL A 228 5.85 -3.01 16.78
CA VAL A 228 5.03 -1.83 16.48
C VAL A 228 5.52 -0.68 17.34
N ASN A 229 6.02 0.37 16.69
CA ASN A 229 6.51 1.59 17.34
C ASN A 229 5.51 2.71 17.14
N TYR A 230 5.39 3.59 18.13
CA TYR A 230 4.56 4.77 18.09
C TYR A 230 5.44 6.02 18.25
N ALA A 231 5.38 6.94 17.27
CA ALA A 231 6.10 8.21 17.33
C ALA A 231 5.66 9.06 18.54
N GLU A 232 4.38 8.99 18.85
CA GLU A 232 3.80 9.54 20.08
C GLU A 232 3.14 8.41 20.88
N VAL A 233 3.34 8.41 22.19
CA VAL A 233 2.73 7.41 23.08
C VAL A 233 1.21 7.41 22.98
N ILE A 234 0.62 6.24 22.87
CA ILE A 234 -0.83 6.07 22.71
C ILE A 234 -1.52 5.61 23.99
N SER A 235 -2.80 5.99 24.13
CA SER A 235 -3.70 5.47 25.17
C SER A 235 -4.58 4.34 24.65
N SER A 236 -4.70 4.19 23.32
CA SER A 236 -5.43 3.10 22.70
C SER A 236 -4.92 1.75 23.19
N ARG A 237 -5.81 0.78 23.29
CA ARG A 237 -5.49 -0.62 23.60
C ARG A 237 -5.57 -1.50 22.36
N ASP A 238 -6.03 -0.97 21.25
CA ASP A 238 -6.04 -1.65 19.97
C ASP A 238 -4.72 -1.37 19.24
N ILE A 239 -4.01 -2.43 18.94
CA ILE A 239 -2.69 -2.43 18.32
C ILE A 239 -2.83 -3.03 16.94
N TYR A 240 -2.49 -2.27 15.92
CA TYR A 240 -2.56 -2.69 14.52
C TYR A 240 -1.17 -3.04 14.01
N PHE A 241 -1.05 -4.12 13.27
CA PHE A 241 0.20 -4.55 12.65
C PHE A 241 -0.03 -5.33 11.36
N ILE A 242 1.01 -5.45 10.57
CA ILE A 242 1.05 -6.21 9.31
C ILE A 242 2.02 -7.38 9.48
N SER A 243 1.68 -8.53 8.89
CA SER A 243 2.56 -9.70 8.87
C SER A 243 2.45 -10.45 7.55
N ASN A 244 3.37 -11.38 7.30
CA ASN A 244 3.08 -12.47 6.37
C ASN A 244 1.85 -13.24 6.84
N PRO A 245 1.07 -13.85 5.95
CA PRO A 245 0.05 -14.83 6.33
C PRO A 245 0.65 -15.99 7.12
N PHE A 246 0.02 -16.38 8.21
CA PHE A 246 0.42 -17.54 9.03
C PHE A 246 -0.75 -18.03 9.86
N GLU A 247 -0.63 -19.20 10.43
CA GLU A 247 -1.61 -19.80 11.34
C GLU A 247 -0.89 -20.37 12.56
N MET A 248 -1.47 -20.12 13.72
CA MET A 248 -1.10 -20.76 15.00
C MET A 248 -2.20 -21.71 15.43
N ALA A 249 -1.86 -22.97 15.57
CA ALA A 249 -2.77 -24.04 15.97
C ALA A 249 -2.97 -24.10 17.50
N ALA A 250 -3.95 -24.89 17.91
CA ALA A 250 -4.16 -25.19 19.32
C ALA A 250 -2.89 -25.76 19.99
N GLY A 251 -2.57 -25.27 21.18
CA GLY A 251 -1.37 -25.64 21.93
C GLY A 251 -0.12 -24.84 21.60
N GLU A 252 -0.08 -24.11 20.48
CA GLU A 252 1.02 -23.20 20.17
C GLU A 252 0.96 -21.94 21.04
N THR A 253 2.11 -21.31 21.25
CA THR A 253 2.24 -20.15 22.12
C THR A 253 2.78 -18.95 21.35
N PHE A 254 2.27 -17.77 21.71
CA PHE A 254 2.83 -16.49 21.31
C PHE A 254 3.08 -15.61 22.51
N LYS A 255 3.94 -14.60 22.33
CA LYS A 255 4.27 -13.65 23.38
C LYS A 255 3.96 -12.23 22.93
N VAL A 256 3.40 -11.45 23.83
CA VAL A 256 3.17 -10.02 23.65
C VAL A 256 3.90 -9.26 24.74
N LYS A 257 4.67 -8.22 24.32
CA LYS A 257 5.32 -7.28 25.23
C LYS A 257 4.87 -5.87 24.89
N ALA A 258 4.28 -5.17 25.85
CA ALA A 258 3.94 -3.75 25.75
C ALA A 258 4.91 -2.92 26.60
N VAL A 259 5.50 -1.88 26.00
CA VAL A 259 6.39 -0.92 26.66
C VAL A 259 5.61 0.36 26.96
N CYS A 260 5.63 0.76 28.25
CA CYS A 260 4.87 1.91 28.75
C CYS A 260 5.80 2.76 29.64
N GLY A 261 6.51 3.73 29.03
CA GLY A 261 7.59 4.48 29.73
C GLY A 261 8.70 3.55 30.17
N ASP A 262 9.05 3.61 31.45
CA ASP A 262 10.10 2.77 32.05
C ASP A 262 9.63 1.35 32.41
N LYS A 263 8.33 1.04 32.20
CA LYS A 263 7.72 -0.25 32.52
C LYS A 263 7.47 -1.06 31.25
N SER A 264 7.58 -2.38 31.40
CA SER A 264 7.11 -3.29 30.34
C SER A 264 6.22 -4.37 30.94
N TYR A 265 5.18 -4.72 30.20
CA TYR A 265 4.22 -5.77 30.52
C TYR A 265 4.41 -6.86 29.48
N THR A 266 4.55 -8.09 29.92
CA THR A 266 4.77 -9.23 29.02
C THR A 266 3.77 -10.32 29.34
N ARG A 267 3.14 -10.87 28.31
CA ARG A 267 2.23 -12.00 28.41
C ARG A 267 2.58 -13.07 27.38
N GLU A 268 2.63 -14.31 27.84
CA GLU A 268 2.66 -15.47 26.97
C GLU A 268 1.26 -16.08 26.95
N VAL A 269 0.76 -16.40 25.76
CA VAL A 269 -0.59 -16.92 25.52
C VAL A 269 -0.47 -18.23 24.76
N THR A 270 -1.13 -19.27 25.28
CA THR A 270 -1.31 -20.54 24.57
C THR A 270 -2.64 -20.53 23.82
N ILE A 271 -2.65 -20.91 22.56
CA ILE A 271 -3.88 -21.06 21.79
C ILE A 271 -4.72 -22.18 22.41
N PRO A 272 -5.97 -21.90 22.82
CA PRO A 272 -6.82 -22.91 23.45
C PRO A 272 -7.13 -24.09 22.51
N GLU A 273 -7.41 -25.24 23.12
CA GLU A 273 -7.85 -26.43 22.36
C GLU A 273 -9.11 -26.12 21.52
N GLY A 274 -9.14 -26.62 20.29
CA GLY A 274 -10.23 -26.38 19.34
C GLY A 274 -10.30 -24.98 18.76
N ARG A 275 -9.23 -24.16 18.94
CA ARG A 275 -9.10 -22.83 18.34
C ARG A 275 -7.80 -22.72 17.54
N SER A 276 -7.80 -21.80 16.59
CA SER A 276 -6.58 -21.34 15.91
C SER A 276 -6.59 -19.80 15.81
N LEU A 277 -5.42 -19.21 15.65
CA LEU A 277 -5.26 -17.81 15.32
C LEU A 277 -4.72 -17.75 13.90
N VAL A 278 -5.58 -17.34 12.97
CA VAL A 278 -5.30 -17.37 11.52
C VAL A 278 -5.14 -15.95 11.01
N PHE A 279 -4.05 -15.72 10.29
CA PHE A 279 -3.77 -14.48 9.57
C PHE A 279 -3.76 -14.79 8.08
N THR A 280 -4.82 -14.41 7.40
CA THR A 280 -5.00 -14.66 5.96
C THR A 280 -4.60 -13.44 5.14
N GLU A 281 -4.07 -13.68 3.95
CA GLU A 281 -3.76 -12.63 2.96
C GLU A 281 -4.98 -11.74 2.71
N GLY A 282 -4.82 -10.43 2.91
CA GLY A 282 -5.87 -9.44 2.71
C GLY A 282 -6.86 -9.26 3.87
N ASP A 283 -6.90 -10.18 4.83
CA ASP A 283 -7.88 -10.16 5.93
C ASP A 283 -7.34 -9.50 7.20
N LEU A 284 -8.26 -8.98 8.03
CA LEU A 284 -7.98 -8.44 9.36
C LEU A 284 -8.30 -9.49 10.44
N ALA A 285 -7.27 -10.12 10.99
CA ALA A 285 -7.38 -10.98 12.16
C ALA A 285 -7.55 -10.12 13.44
N THR A 286 -8.61 -10.41 14.23
CA THR A 286 -8.89 -9.69 15.48
C THR A 286 -8.83 -10.63 16.67
N PHE A 287 -8.06 -10.28 17.69
CA PHE A 287 -7.95 -11.04 18.94
C PHE A 287 -7.66 -10.15 20.15
N SER A 288 -7.76 -10.70 21.35
CA SER A 288 -7.49 -9.98 22.60
C SER A 288 -6.45 -10.70 23.43
N VAL A 289 -5.62 -9.92 24.12
CA VAL A 289 -4.63 -10.42 25.08
C VAL A 289 -4.85 -9.76 26.42
N ASP A 290 -5.04 -10.56 27.47
CA ASP A 290 -5.12 -10.06 28.85
C ASP A 290 -3.70 -9.95 29.39
N MET A 291 -3.25 -8.70 29.61
CA MET A 291 -1.93 -8.34 30.12
C MET A 291 -1.89 -8.30 31.67
N ALA A 292 -3.01 -8.53 32.35
CA ALA A 292 -3.04 -8.64 33.80
C ALA A 292 -2.22 -9.88 34.24
N ASN A 293 -1.46 -9.72 35.33
CA ASN A 293 -0.67 -10.79 35.92
C ASN A 293 -1.55 -11.79 36.68
#